data_fd55dbd14742a050f608670041cfe704
#
_entry.id   fd55dbd14742a050f608670041cfe704
#
_cell.length_a   1.000
_cell.length_b   1.000
_cell.length_c   1.000
_cell.angle_alpha   90.00
_cell.angle_beta   90.00
_cell.angle_gamma   90.00
#
_symmetry.space_group_name_H-M   'P 1'
#
loop_
_entity.id
_entity.type
_entity.pdbx_description
1 polymer ?
#
loop_
_entity_poly.entity_id
_entity_poly.type
_entity_poly.pdbx_seq_one_letter_code
_entity_poly.pdbx_strand_id
1 'polypeptide(L)'
;MNELHLSRPWIMGLAGAAALLTSGCAASTPPASAAASTELPRYALTPPWQKPRVVITADPELDDSNSLVRYLLYSPDYRTEGLVYASSQFHWKGDGKGTTLSVPGREYNRFGQNLCPCTSWRWAPDERFIDDAVDAYEKAWPNLRVHDAGYPSPQELRSKIRWGNVEFDGEMERDTDGSNLIKSLLLDAEETPIYLHAWGGQSTIARALKSIEEQYKGTADWNRIRAKVVRKAVIHPSGDQDDTYEKYIKPNWPDIRYREQEGSAPFSYNVEYTTSLADSQYFTKEWTQANVSSRGPLGAFYRVWGDGRQMVKGDKFDYFWIAGKTAAQLRAEGYVVWTPVHEKGSFLGEGDTGTFVNLIDNGLDGYRDDSFGGWGGYFRRGPRMTGATMFAIPADALKAVDNPPRNTTKEDHPFLAAAQRDFAARFVWATTPDRAKANHPPVLRAQGAKLISAKAGETIRLAVSASDPDDNTVAMRWWHWAKAGTFEGTIGLSQESGNNTSLVIPASARPGETIQIVAEGTDNGTPALTRYAKFVITVAN
;
A
#
# COMPACT_ATOMS: atom_id res chain seq x y z
N MET A 1 22.36 4.06 -63.23
CA MET A 1 22.12 4.85 -64.47
C MET A 1 21.21 5.98 -64.05
N ASN A 2 21.79 7.14 -64.13
CA ASN A 2 21.27 8.50 -64.36
C ASN A 2 20.25 9.02 -63.33
N GLU A 3 20.64 9.97 -62.46
CA GLU A 3 21.02 11.40 -62.71
C GLU A 3 19.91 12.16 -63.43
N LEU A 4 19.46 13.36 -63.08
CA LEU A 4 20.07 14.64 -62.73
C LEU A 4 18.93 15.63 -62.33
N HIS A 5 19.04 16.41 -61.30
CA HIS A 5 19.47 17.83 -61.22
C HIS A 5 18.48 18.95 -61.55
N LEU A 6 18.45 19.93 -60.64
CA LEU A 6 18.45 21.41 -60.77
C LEU A 6 17.11 22.10 -61.11
N SER A 7 16.71 23.27 -60.61
CA SER A 7 17.34 24.41 -59.90
C SER A 7 16.26 25.47 -59.60
N ARG A 8 16.54 26.33 -58.65
CA ARG A 8 15.83 27.60 -58.41
C ARG A 8 16.06 28.61 -59.54
N PRO A 9 15.29 29.75 -59.68
CA PRO A 9 15.65 30.93 -58.89
C PRO A 9 14.52 31.91 -58.49
N TRP A 10 14.93 32.84 -57.69
CA TRP A 10 14.32 34.06 -57.17
C TRP A 10 13.81 35.06 -58.22
N ILE A 11 12.77 35.91 -57.91
CA ILE A 11 12.68 37.32 -58.27
C ILE A 11 11.92 38.14 -57.24
N MET A 12 12.53 39.25 -56.79
CA MET A 12 11.97 40.36 -56.03
C MET A 12 11.11 41.29 -56.93
N GLY A 13 10.14 41.93 -56.25
CA GLY A 13 9.45 43.09 -56.84
C GLY A 13 8.75 43.93 -55.78
N LEU A 14 9.27 45.15 -55.60
CA LEU A 14 8.75 46.21 -54.77
C LEU A 14 7.62 47.01 -55.42
N ALA A 15 6.77 47.62 -54.60
CA ALA A 15 6.23 48.97 -54.62
C ALA A 15 4.71 49.16 -54.68
N GLY A 16 4.23 50.02 -53.83
CA GLY A 16 3.09 50.89 -54.07
C GLY A 16 2.07 51.07 -53.00
N ALA A 17 2.21 52.13 -52.15
CA ALA A 17 1.25 52.57 -51.17
C ALA A 17 0.03 53.22 -51.77
N ALA A 18 -1.19 52.97 -51.26
CA ALA A 18 -2.34 53.88 -51.33
C ALA A 18 -3.23 53.66 -50.11
N ALA A 19 -3.35 54.68 -49.30
CA ALA A 19 -4.25 54.73 -48.17
C ALA A 19 -5.67 55.05 -48.62
N LEU A 20 -6.64 54.27 -48.17
CA LEU A 20 -8.08 54.63 -48.17
C LEU A 20 -8.68 54.33 -46.81
N LEU A 21 -9.03 55.38 -46.08
CA LEU A 21 -9.78 55.35 -44.84
C LEU A 21 -11.23 54.98 -45.15
N THR A 22 -11.69 53.83 -44.67
CA THR A 22 -13.10 53.53 -44.52
C THR A 22 -13.38 53.08 -43.11
N SER A 23 -14.20 53.86 -42.40
CA SER A 23 -14.77 53.54 -41.09
C SER A 23 -15.65 52.31 -41.20
N GLY A 24 -15.24 51.20 -40.67
CA GLY A 24 -16.00 49.96 -40.52
C GLY A 24 -16.24 49.65 -39.06
N CYS A 25 -17.51 49.55 -38.67
CA CYS A 25 -17.92 49.08 -37.33
C CYS A 25 -17.24 47.73 -37.03
N ALA A 26 -16.43 47.72 -35.98
CA ALA A 26 -15.91 46.48 -35.42
C ALA A 26 -17.04 45.70 -34.74
N ALA A 27 -17.49 44.63 -35.36
CA ALA A 27 -18.26 43.60 -34.70
C ALA A 27 -17.30 42.88 -33.74
N SER A 28 -17.56 43.03 -32.43
CA SER A 28 -16.86 42.28 -31.40
C SER A 28 -17.18 40.79 -31.57
N THR A 29 -16.24 40.00 -32.05
CA THR A 29 -16.30 38.55 -31.93
C THR A 29 -16.28 38.16 -30.43
N PRO A 30 -17.23 37.35 -29.95
CA PRO A 30 -17.14 36.85 -28.60
C PRO A 30 -15.85 36.06 -28.41
N PRO A 31 -15.21 36.13 -27.24
CA PRO A 31 -13.99 35.35 -26.96
C PRO A 31 -14.30 33.89 -27.23
N ALA A 32 -13.43 33.25 -28.02
CA ALA A 32 -13.48 31.80 -28.22
C ALA A 32 -13.50 31.14 -26.85
N SER A 33 -14.57 30.41 -26.57
CA SER A 33 -14.65 29.54 -25.39
C SER A 33 -13.40 28.66 -25.42
N ALA A 34 -12.54 28.81 -24.44
CA ALA A 34 -11.42 27.90 -24.26
C ALA A 34 -12.03 26.50 -24.20
N ALA A 35 -11.70 25.68 -25.21
CA ALA A 35 -12.06 24.26 -25.18
C ALA A 35 -11.49 23.70 -23.87
N ALA A 36 -12.39 23.27 -22.98
CA ALA A 36 -11.99 22.60 -21.75
C ALA A 36 -11.06 21.44 -22.14
N SER A 37 -9.89 21.40 -21.56
CA SER A 37 -8.94 20.33 -21.82
C SER A 37 -9.65 19.01 -21.51
N THR A 38 -9.63 18.09 -22.47
CA THR A 38 -10.21 16.75 -22.32
C THR A 38 -9.32 15.84 -21.49
N GLU A 39 -8.28 16.38 -20.83
CA GLU A 39 -7.43 15.61 -19.92
C GLU A 39 -8.20 15.22 -18.66
N LEU A 40 -8.20 13.92 -18.40
CA LEU A 40 -8.78 13.38 -17.17
C LEU A 40 -7.96 13.83 -15.94
N PRO A 41 -8.60 14.06 -14.81
CA PRO A 41 -7.92 14.54 -13.61
C PRO A 41 -6.90 13.55 -13.05
N ARG A 42 -5.88 14.05 -12.34
CA ARG A 42 -4.91 13.29 -11.56
C ARG A 42 -4.75 13.92 -10.20
N TYR A 43 -4.77 13.10 -9.15
CA TYR A 43 -4.68 13.56 -7.75
C TYR A 43 -3.35 13.23 -7.08
N ALA A 44 -2.57 12.29 -7.63
CA ALA A 44 -1.24 12.02 -7.13
C ALA A 44 -0.35 13.26 -7.34
N LEU A 45 0.30 13.72 -6.27
CA LEU A 45 1.21 14.88 -6.30
C LEU A 45 2.54 14.55 -6.95
N THR A 46 2.93 13.28 -6.93
CA THR A 46 4.18 12.76 -7.47
C THR A 46 4.07 12.47 -8.97
N PRO A 47 4.97 12.99 -9.81
CA PRO A 47 4.97 12.66 -11.24
C PRO A 47 5.10 11.15 -11.49
N PRO A 48 4.49 10.60 -12.56
CA PRO A 48 4.48 9.16 -12.82
C PRO A 48 5.86 8.48 -12.79
N TRP A 49 6.91 9.14 -13.28
CA TRP A 49 8.29 8.61 -13.30
C TRP A 49 9.00 8.64 -11.95
N GLN A 50 8.44 9.32 -10.94
CA GLN A 50 8.97 9.37 -9.57
C GLN A 50 8.18 8.50 -8.60
N LYS A 51 7.11 7.84 -9.08
CA LYS A 51 6.28 6.98 -8.24
C LYS A 51 7.07 5.74 -7.78
N PRO A 52 6.82 5.25 -6.57
CA PRO A 52 7.45 4.03 -6.07
C PRO A 52 7.21 2.85 -7.02
N ARG A 53 8.26 2.09 -7.30
CA ARG A 53 8.20 0.83 -8.07
C ARG A 53 7.89 -0.31 -7.12
N VAL A 54 6.81 -1.04 -7.35
CA VAL A 54 6.26 -1.99 -6.39
C VAL A 54 6.14 -3.38 -6.99
N VAL A 55 6.61 -4.38 -6.24
CA VAL A 55 6.29 -5.79 -6.46
C VAL A 55 5.58 -6.31 -5.22
N ILE A 56 4.42 -6.92 -5.40
CA ILE A 56 3.70 -7.65 -4.37
C ILE A 56 3.98 -9.14 -4.56
N THR A 57 4.39 -9.85 -3.51
CA THR A 57 4.36 -11.32 -3.44
C THR A 57 3.31 -11.72 -2.41
N ALA A 58 2.30 -12.47 -2.82
CA ALA A 58 1.12 -12.78 -2.02
C ALA A 58 0.77 -14.27 -2.10
N ASP A 59 0.33 -14.85 -1.00
CA ASP A 59 -0.23 -16.20 -0.97
C ASP A 59 -1.77 -16.14 -0.92
N PRO A 60 -2.51 -17.23 -1.17
CA PRO A 60 -3.96 -17.18 -1.30
C PRO A 60 -4.65 -17.13 0.09
N GLU A 61 -4.24 -16.22 0.95
CA GLU A 61 -4.93 -15.96 2.20
C GLU A 61 -6.08 -14.95 2.01
N LEU A 62 -7.06 -14.96 2.91
CA LEU A 62 -8.26 -14.12 2.80
C LEU A 62 -7.96 -12.64 2.89
N ASP A 63 -7.02 -12.28 3.75
CA ASP A 63 -6.61 -10.89 3.94
C ASP A 63 -5.65 -10.37 2.86
N ASP A 64 -4.85 -11.25 2.23
CA ASP A 64 -4.15 -10.94 0.97
C ASP A 64 -5.12 -10.50 -0.12
N SER A 65 -6.21 -11.28 -0.31
CA SER A 65 -7.25 -10.95 -1.29
C SER A 65 -7.89 -9.59 -1.03
N ASN A 66 -8.18 -9.27 0.23
CA ASN A 66 -8.75 -7.97 0.62
C ASN A 66 -7.73 -6.83 0.51
N SER A 67 -6.49 -7.09 0.94
CA SER A 67 -5.38 -6.14 0.78
C SER A 67 -5.13 -5.81 -0.68
N LEU A 68 -5.28 -6.79 -1.59
CA LEU A 68 -5.14 -6.59 -3.03
C LEU A 68 -6.24 -5.69 -3.60
N VAL A 69 -7.49 -5.79 -3.12
CA VAL A 69 -8.55 -4.86 -3.51
C VAL A 69 -8.18 -3.42 -3.14
N ARG A 70 -7.70 -3.19 -1.92
CA ARG A 70 -7.22 -1.87 -1.51
C ARG A 70 -6.03 -1.44 -2.37
N TYR A 71 -5.04 -2.31 -2.58
CA TYR A 71 -3.89 -2.03 -3.42
C TYR A 71 -4.30 -1.56 -4.83
N LEU A 72 -5.23 -2.26 -5.48
CA LEU A 72 -5.73 -1.90 -6.82
C LEU A 72 -6.46 -0.56 -6.83
N LEU A 73 -7.23 -0.24 -5.80
CA LEU A 73 -7.91 1.06 -5.66
C LEU A 73 -6.95 2.23 -5.45
N TYR A 74 -5.72 1.98 -4.98
CA TYR A 74 -4.66 2.97 -4.83
C TYR A 74 -3.57 2.89 -5.92
N SER A 75 -3.77 2.07 -6.94
CA SER A 75 -2.79 1.86 -8.01
C SER A 75 -2.34 3.13 -8.77
N PRO A 76 -3.07 4.26 -8.79
CA PRO A 76 -2.53 5.52 -9.30
C PRO A 76 -1.32 6.06 -8.55
N ASP A 77 -1.11 5.67 -7.30
CA ASP A 77 -0.09 6.27 -6.41
C ASP A 77 1.30 5.64 -6.59
N TYR A 78 1.41 4.49 -7.27
CA TYR A 78 2.68 3.78 -7.49
C TYR A 78 2.76 3.14 -8.88
N ARG A 79 3.93 2.59 -9.22
CA ARG A 79 4.16 1.80 -10.44
C ARG A 79 4.17 0.33 -10.04
N THR A 80 3.10 -0.39 -10.38
CA THR A 80 3.04 -1.84 -10.20
C THR A 80 3.98 -2.51 -11.21
N GLU A 81 5.04 -3.14 -10.72
CA GLU A 81 6.02 -3.88 -11.54
C GLU A 81 5.78 -5.39 -11.50
N GLY A 82 5.12 -5.89 -10.45
CA GLY A 82 4.77 -7.30 -10.34
C GLY A 82 3.66 -7.56 -9.35
N LEU A 83 2.79 -8.52 -9.69
CA LEU A 83 1.81 -9.16 -8.82
C LEU A 83 2.12 -10.66 -8.86
N VAL A 84 2.68 -11.20 -7.78
CA VAL A 84 3.36 -12.49 -7.82
C VAL A 84 2.75 -13.45 -6.82
N TYR A 85 2.24 -14.57 -7.30
CA TYR A 85 1.83 -15.69 -6.44
C TYR A 85 3.03 -16.22 -5.66
N ALA A 86 2.91 -16.34 -4.36
CA ALA A 86 3.93 -16.84 -3.44
C ALA A 86 3.35 -17.92 -2.53
N SER A 87 4.17 -18.53 -1.71
CA SER A 87 3.79 -19.47 -0.65
C SER A 87 4.17 -18.91 0.71
N SER A 88 3.60 -19.49 1.76
CA SER A 88 4.00 -19.29 3.15
C SER A 88 3.81 -20.58 3.95
N GLN A 89 4.06 -20.54 5.27
CA GLN A 89 3.67 -21.65 6.15
C GLN A 89 2.15 -21.89 6.20
N PHE A 90 1.37 -20.88 5.80
CA PHE A 90 -0.09 -20.95 5.83
C PHE A 90 -0.68 -21.50 4.53
N HIS A 91 0.01 -21.33 3.40
CA HIS A 91 -0.48 -21.68 2.07
C HIS A 91 0.65 -22.11 1.14
N TRP A 92 0.59 -23.32 0.59
CA TRP A 92 1.50 -23.76 -0.46
C TRP A 92 0.86 -24.82 -1.38
N LYS A 93 1.24 -24.78 -2.66
CA LYS A 93 0.59 -25.50 -3.75
C LYS A 93 0.96 -26.97 -3.82
N GLY A 94 2.17 -27.33 -3.42
CA GLY A 94 2.78 -28.61 -3.70
C GLY A 94 3.46 -28.67 -5.07
N ASP A 95 4.25 -29.74 -5.29
CA ASP A 95 5.04 -29.95 -6.51
C ASP A 95 4.23 -30.58 -7.68
N GLY A 96 2.97 -30.92 -7.47
CA GLY A 96 2.13 -31.59 -8.45
C GLY A 96 2.51 -33.03 -8.74
N LYS A 97 3.49 -33.61 -8.04
CA LYS A 97 3.99 -34.99 -8.23
C LYS A 97 3.55 -35.95 -7.14
N GLY A 98 2.81 -35.45 -6.15
CA GLY A 98 2.36 -36.22 -5.00
C GLY A 98 3.38 -36.34 -3.89
N THR A 99 4.46 -35.54 -3.90
CA THR A 99 5.41 -35.48 -2.79
C THR A 99 4.71 -34.92 -1.57
N THR A 100 4.82 -35.62 -0.44
CA THR A 100 4.29 -35.15 0.84
C THR A 100 5.36 -34.39 1.61
N LEU A 101 5.01 -33.21 2.11
CA LEU A 101 5.92 -32.26 2.74
C LEU A 101 5.41 -31.88 4.13
N SER A 102 6.32 -31.61 5.06
CA SER A 102 6.03 -31.13 6.40
C SER A 102 7.27 -30.53 7.05
N VAL A 103 7.09 -29.45 7.79
CA VAL A 103 8.11 -28.87 8.68
C VAL A 103 7.55 -28.82 10.10
N PRO A 104 8.24 -29.35 11.11
CA PRO A 104 7.80 -29.29 12.50
C PRO A 104 7.57 -27.84 12.97
N GLY A 105 6.51 -27.61 13.77
CA GLY A 105 6.22 -26.31 14.35
C GLY A 105 5.49 -25.31 13.46
N ARG A 106 5.16 -25.70 12.24
CA ARG A 106 4.33 -24.90 11.33
C ARG A 106 2.85 -24.96 11.67
N GLU A 107 2.03 -24.13 11.01
CA GLU A 107 0.59 -24.00 11.20
C GLU A 107 -0.12 -25.36 11.17
N TYR A 108 0.16 -26.20 10.17
CA TYR A 108 -0.44 -27.52 9.99
C TYR A 108 -0.09 -28.55 11.08
N ASN A 109 0.89 -28.26 11.92
CA ASN A 109 1.28 -29.10 13.07
C ASN A 109 0.85 -28.51 14.43
N ARG A 110 0.24 -27.31 14.44
CA ARG A 110 -0.17 -26.63 15.67
C ARG A 110 -1.49 -27.17 16.23
N PHE A 111 -1.79 -26.76 17.43
CA PHE A 111 -3.03 -27.07 18.12
C PHE A 111 -3.31 -28.57 18.26
N GLY A 112 -2.26 -29.42 18.13
CA GLY A 112 -2.40 -30.87 18.17
C GLY A 112 -3.07 -31.51 16.95
N GLN A 113 -3.22 -30.75 15.85
CA GLN A 113 -3.96 -31.22 14.67
C GLN A 113 -3.14 -32.20 13.79
N ASN A 114 -1.84 -31.98 13.65
CA ASN A 114 -0.95 -32.80 12.80
C ASN A 114 -1.55 -33.12 11.42
N LEU A 115 -1.96 -32.07 10.69
CA LEU A 115 -2.69 -32.20 9.43
C LEU A 115 -1.80 -32.54 8.23
N CYS A 116 -0.48 -32.34 8.35
CA CYS A 116 0.53 -32.77 7.37
C CYS A 116 1.44 -33.85 7.98
N PRO A 117 2.15 -34.66 7.16
CA PRO A 117 2.60 -34.40 5.78
C PRO A 117 1.48 -34.37 4.73
N CYS A 118 1.51 -33.35 3.86
CA CYS A 118 0.51 -33.10 2.83
C CYS A 118 1.17 -32.92 1.45
N THR A 119 0.39 -33.08 0.39
CA THR A 119 0.82 -32.80 -0.99
C THR A 119 0.59 -31.34 -1.38
N SER A 120 -0.27 -30.62 -0.66
CA SER A 120 -0.53 -29.18 -0.71
C SER A 120 -1.15 -28.75 0.61
N TRP A 121 -1.10 -27.47 0.93
CA TRP A 121 -1.66 -26.96 2.17
C TRP A 121 -2.49 -25.70 1.93
N ARG A 122 -3.79 -25.75 2.21
CA ARG A 122 -4.75 -24.65 2.08
C ARG A 122 -4.62 -23.90 0.74
N TRP A 123 -4.49 -24.64 -0.34
CA TRP A 123 -4.31 -24.14 -1.70
C TRP A 123 -5.35 -24.78 -2.62
N ALA A 124 -6.20 -23.98 -3.26
CA ALA A 124 -7.18 -24.47 -4.21
C ALA A 124 -6.50 -24.97 -5.49
N PRO A 125 -6.97 -26.08 -6.10
CA PRO A 125 -6.36 -26.61 -7.33
C PRO A 125 -6.32 -25.62 -8.50
N ASP A 126 -7.33 -24.73 -8.56
CA ASP A 126 -7.55 -23.71 -9.57
C ASP A 126 -7.35 -22.28 -9.02
N GLU A 127 -6.46 -22.14 -8.02
CA GLU A 127 -6.21 -20.88 -7.35
C GLU A 127 -5.75 -19.79 -8.31
N ARG A 128 -6.47 -18.66 -8.30
CA ARG A 128 -6.24 -17.51 -9.17
C ARG A 128 -6.66 -16.18 -8.56
N PHE A 129 -6.59 -16.03 -7.25
CA PHE A 129 -7.13 -14.85 -6.56
C PHE A 129 -6.57 -13.50 -7.07
N ILE A 130 -5.29 -13.45 -7.53
CA ILE A 130 -4.70 -12.25 -8.13
C ILE A 130 -5.39 -11.94 -9.46
N ASP A 131 -5.58 -12.95 -10.30
CA ASP A 131 -6.28 -12.80 -11.59
C ASP A 131 -7.73 -12.38 -11.37
N ASP A 132 -8.43 -12.99 -10.40
CA ASP A 132 -9.83 -12.70 -10.07
C ASP A 132 -10.00 -11.28 -9.51
N ALA A 133 -9.04 -10.78 -8.73
CA ALA A 133 -9.02 -9.40 -8.28
C ALA A 133 -8.87 -8.42 -9.46
N VAL A 134 -7.99 -8.73 -10.42
CA VAL A 134 -7.82 -7.94 -11.64
C VAL A 134 -9.06 -8.03 -12.55
N ASP A 135 -9.74 -9.18 -12.61
CA ASP A 135 -11.02 -9.35 -13.32
C ASP A 135 -12.15 -8.51 -12.68
N ALA A 136 -12.16 -8.39 -11.36
CA ALA A 136 -13.08 -7.49 -10.65
C ALA A 136 -12.75 -6.01 -10.89
N TYR A 137 -11.46 -5.67 -10.88
CA TYR A 137 -10.95 -4.34 -11.19
C TYR A 137 -11.29 -3.90 -12.62
N GLU A 138 -11.17 -4.80 -13.60
CA GLU A 138 -11.51 -4.50 -15.00
C GLU A 138 -12.94 -3.98 -15.15
N LYS A 139 -13.88 -4.58 -14.42
CA LYS A 139 -15.28 -4.15 -14.45
C LYS A 139 -15.50 -2.79 -13.80
N ALA A 140 -14.63 -2.38 -12.87
CA ALA A 140 -14.68 -1.09 -12.20
C ALA A 140 -13.85 0.00 -12.91
N TRP A 141 -12.82 -0.39 -13.67
CA TRP A 141 -11.86 0.51 -14.29
C TRP A 141 -12.47 1.62 -15.15
N PRO A 142 -13.53 1.41 -15.98
CA PRO A 142 -14.15 2.49 -16.74
C PRO A 142 -14.64 3.65 -15.88
N ASN A 143 -15.11 3.36 -14.66
CA ASN A 143 -15.52 4.36 -13.69
C ASN A 143 -14.30 5.00 -13.00
N LEU A 144 -13.39 4.18 -12.49
CA LEU A 144 -12.20 4.65 -11.75
C LEU A 144 -11.39 5.67 -12.55
N ARG A 145 -11.15 5.43 -13.84
CA ARG A 145 -10.37 6.33 -14.70
C ARG A 145 -11.03 7.70 -14.94
N VAL A 146 -12.33 7.84 -14.72
CA VAL A 146 -13.02 9.14 -14.80
C VAL A 146 -12.63 10.03 -13.62
N HIS A 147 -12.37 9.41 -12.47
CA HIS A 147 -12.00 10.10 -11.25
C HIS A 147 -10.49 10.37 -11.19
N ASP A 148 -9.64 9.42 -11.63
CA ASP A 148 -8.20 9.61 -11.77
C ASP A 148 -7.65 8.89 -13.01
N ALA A 149 -7.08 9.64 -13.95
CA ALA A 149 -6.43 9.12 -15.16
C ALA A 149 -5.19 8.24 -14.86
N GLY A 150 -4.72 8.21 -13.62
CA GLY A 150 -3.58 7.41 -13.18
C GLY A 150 -3.86 5.92 -12.99
N TYR A 151 -5.14 5.50 -13.01
CA TYR A 151 -5.48 4.09 -12.89
C TYR A 151 -4.94 3.27 -14.06
N PRO A 152 -4.03 2.30 -13.83
CA PRO A 152 -3.47 1.46 -14.89
C PRO A 152 -4.57 0.66 -15.59
N SER A 153 -4.36 0.32 -16.85
CA SER A 153 -5.31 -0.53 -17.56
C SER A 153 -5.31 -1.96 -16.97
N PRO A 154 -6.44 -2.68 -17.03
CA PRO A 154 -6.48 -4.08 -16.61
C PRO A 154 -5.48 -4.97 -17.36
N GLN A 155 -5.26 -4.69 -18.64
CA GLN A 155 -4.27 -5.39 -19.45
C GLN A 155 -2.85 -5.15 -18.95
N GLU A 156 -2.52 -3.91 -18.55
CA GLU A 156 -1.24 -3.59 -17.94
C GLU A 156 -1.04 -4.40 -16.65
N LEU A 157 -2.02 -4.42 -15.74
CA LEU A 157 -1.96 -5.21 -14.50
C LEU A 157 -1.81 -6.72 -14.78
N ARG A 158 -2.59 -7.29 -15.71
CA ARG A 158 -2.45 -8.70 -16.09
C ARG A 158 -1.05 -9.02 -16.62
N SER A 159 -0.44 -8.10 -17.37
CA SER A 159 0.92 -8.28 -17.87
C SER A 159 1.98 -8.38 -16.76
N LYS A 160 1.64 -7.99 -15.54
CA LYS A 160 2.51 -8.02 -14.36
C LYS A 160 2.32 -9.26 -13.49
N ILE A 161 1.30 -10.09 -13.73
CA ILE A 161 1.03 -11.30 -12.95
C ILE A 161 2.09 -12.37 -13.26
N ARG A 162 2.68 -12.96 -12.22
CA ARG A 162 3.68 -14.03 -12.33
C ARG A 162 3.47 -15.09 -11.25
N TRP A 163 3.91 -16.30 -11.54
CA TRP A 163 4.05 -17.36 -10.55
C TRP A 163 5.45 -17.32 -9.93
N GLY A 164 5.49 -17.25 -8.62
CA GLY A 164 6.71 -17.31 -7.82
C GLY A 164 7.00 -18.72 -7.29
N ASN A 165 7.75 -18.83 -6.20
CA ASN A 165 8.04 -20.08 -5.54
C ASN A 165 6.86 -20.47 -4.65
N VAL A 166 6.00 -21.35 -5.17
CA VAL A 166 4.71 -21.74 -4.55
C VAL A 166 4.65 -23.22 -4.15
N GLU A 167 5.69 -23.98 -4.48
CA GLU A 167 5.65 -25.44 -4.29
C GLU A 167 5.66 -25.83 -2.80
N PHE A 168 6.38 -25.08 -1.99
CA PHE A 168 6.47 -25.34 -0.55
C PHE A 168 6.87 -24.11 0.25
N ASP A 169 6.62 -24.14 1.54
CA ASP A 169 7.01 -23.19 2.57
C ASP A 169 8.54 -22.98 2.59
N GLY A 170 9.00 -21.80 2.19
CA GLY A 170 10.42 -21.43 2.15
C GLY A 170 11.22 -22.06 1.00
N GLU A 171 10.58 -22.69 0.00
CA GLU A 171 11.28 -23.25 -1.16
C GLU A 171 11.89 -22.11 -2.01
N MET A 172 13.21 -22.19 -2.28
CA MET A 172 13.94 -21.19 -3.07
C MET A 172 15.08 -21.81 -3.92
N GLU A 173 14.92 -23.09 -4.31
CA GLU A 173 15.98 -23.79 -5.05
C GLU A 173 15.92 -23.54 -6.56
N ARG A 174 14.74 -23.22 -7.10
CA ARG A 174 14.54 -23.05 -8.55
C ARG A 174 14.06 -21.66 -8.89
N ASP A 175 14.59 -21.13 -10.00
CA ASP A 175 14.08 -19.91 -10.59
C ASP A 175 12.64 -20.11 -11.09
N THR A 176 11.83 -19.08 -10.86
CA THR A 176 10.45 -18.99 -11.32
C THR A 176 10.26 -17.70 -12.12
N ASP A 177 9.13 -17.55 -12.81
CA ASP A 177 8.83 -16.30 -13.52
C ASP A 177 8.80 -15.11 -12.57
N GLY A 178 8.28 -15.29 -11.34
CA GLY A 178 8.25 -14.27 -10.30
C GLY A 178 9.65 -13.90 -9.80
N SER A 179 10.50 -14.89 -9.48
CA SER A 179 11.86 -14.61 -9.03
C SER A 179 12.73 -13.99 -10.15
N ASN A 180 12.54 -14.42 -11.40
CA ASN A 180 13.21 -13.84 -12.56
C ASN A 180 12.77 -12.40 -12.83
N LEU A 181 11.47 -12.07 -12.65
CA LEU A 181 10.99 -10.70 -12.71
C LEU A 181 11.70 -9.83 -11.67
N ILE A 182 11.71 -10.24 -10.40
CA ILE A 182 12.39 -9.50 -9.32
C ILE A 182 13.88 -9.32 -9.63
N LYS A 183 14.56 -10.39 -10.04
CA LYS A 183 15.97 -10.35 -10.48
C LYS A 183 16.20 -9.33 -11.58
N SER A 184 15.35 -9.33 -12.61
CA SER A 184 15.46 -8.40 -13.74
C SER A 184 15.31 -6.94 -13.32
N LEU A 185 14.34 -6.64 -12.44
CA LEU A 185 14.10 -5.31 -11.89
C LEU A 185 15.26 -4.82 -11.02
N LEU A 186 15.85 -5.70 -10.20
CA LEU A 186 17.01 -5.35 -9.38
C LEU A 186 18.26 -5.06 -10.23
N LEU A 187 18.38 -5.68 -11.40
CA LEU A 187 19.52 -5.54 -12.31
C LEU A 187 19.33 -4.52 -13.43
N ASP A 188 18.11 -4.02 -13.66
CA ASP A 188 17.82 -3.08 -14.74
C ASP A 188 18.58 -1.76 -14.62
N ALA A 189 18.54 -0.92 -15.67
CA ALA A 189 19.29 0.34 -15.71
C ALA A 189 18.69 1.44 -14.82
N GLU A 190 17.45 1.32 -14.38
CA GLU A 190 16.80 2.29 -13.49
C GLU A 190 17.33 2.15 -12.06
N GLU A 191 17.88 3.21 -11.50
CA GLU A 191 18.52 3.21 -10.17
C GLU A 191 17.54 3.48 -9.01
N THR A 192 16.25 3.73 -9.32
CA THR A 192 15.22 3.95 -8.29
C THR A 192 14.97 2.67 -7.48
N PRO A 193 14.62 2.81 -6.20
CA PRO A 193 14.28 1.67 -5.34
C PRO A 193 13.14 0.83 -5.89
N ILE A 194 13.19 -0.47 -5.62
CA ILE A 194 12.11 -1.43 -5.82
C ILE A 194 11.58 -1.81 -4.43
N TYR A 195 10.32 -1.54 -4.19
CA TYR A 195 9.63 -1.90 -2.95
C TYR A 195 9.03 -3.30 -3.12
N LEU A 196 9.63 -4.26 -2.44
CA LEU A 196 9.26 -5.68 -2.46
C LEU A 196 8.39 -5.97 -1.23
N HIS A 197 7.10 -6.06 -1.44
CA HIS A 197 6.14 -6.37 -0.38
C HIS A 197 5.91 -7.86 -0.32
N ALA A 198 6.31 -8.49 0.79
CA ALA A 198 6.06 -9.90 1.06
C ALA A 198 4.84 -10.02 1.97
N TRP A 199 3.70 -10.37 1.41
CA TRP A 199 2.44 -10.60 2.14
C TRP A 199 2.39 -12.03 2.70
N GLY A 200 2.88 -13.00 1.94
CA GLY A 200 3.19 -14.35 2.40
C GLY A 200 4.65 -14.52 2.80
N GLY A 201 5.23 -15.69 2.47
CA GLY A 201 6.65 -15.97 2.63
C GLY A 201 7.55 -15.16 1.69
N GLN A 202 8.84 -15.20 1.94
CA GLN A 202 9.83 -14.41 1.22
C GLN A 202 10.67 -15.24 0.23
N SER A 203 10.33 -16.52 0.05
CA SER A 203 11.08 -17.47 -0.77
C SER A 203 11.30 -17.01 -2.20
N THR A 204 10.31 -16.37 -2.83
CA THR A 204 10.45 -15.83 -4.19
C THR A 204 11.44 -14.67 -4.27
N ILE A 205 11.44 -13.77 -3.28
CA ILE A 205 12.40 -12.67 -3.18
C ILE A 205 13.81 -13.25 -2.94
N ALA A 206 13.91 -14.19 -2.01
CA ALA A 206 15.17 -14.86 -1.70
C ALA A 206 15.72 -15.62 -2.91
N ARG A 207 14.87 -16.30 -3.70
CA ARG A 207 15.29 -16.97 -4.93
C ARG A 207 15.89 -15.99 -5.94
N ALA A 208 15.27 -14.82 -6.12
CA ALA A 208 15.81 -13.77 -6.99
C ALA A 208 17.21 -13.34 -6.53
N LEU A 209 17.39 -13.11 -5.23
CA LEU A 209 18.68 -12.74 -4.63
C LEU A 209 19.72 -13.87 -4.76
N LYS A 210 19.31 -15.13 -4.51
CA LYS A 210 20.17 -16.32 -4.66
C LYS A 210 20.61 -16.51 -6.11
N SER A 211 19.71 -16.32 -7.06
CA SER A 211 20.01 -16.40 -8.49
C SER A 211 21.03 -15.33 -8.94
N ILE A 212 20.95 -14.11 -8.38
CA ILE A 212 21.96 -13.06 -8.60
C ILE A 212 23.31 -13.49 -7.99
N GLU A 213 23.29 -14.02 -6.79
CA GLU A 213 24.51 -14.52 -6.11
C GLU A 213 25.16 -15.64 -6.91
N GLU A 214 24.42 -16.66 -7.35
CA GLU A 214 24.88 -17.77 -8.16
C GLU A 214 25.50 -17.31 -9.50
N GLN A 215 24.92 -16.27 -10.11
CA GLN A 215 25.40 -15.73 -11.38
C GLN A 215 26.67 -14.89 -11.25
N TYR A 216 26.81 -14.10 -10.19
CA TYR A 216 27.84 -13.07 -10.13
C TYR A 216 28.87 -13.26 -9.01
N LYS A 217 28.58 -14.01 -7.94
CA LYS A 217 29.52 -14.26 -6.83
C LYS A 217 30.79 -14.97 -7.36
N GLY A 218 31.93 -14.40 -7.02
CA GLY A 218 33.23 -14.89 -7.53
C GLY A 218 33.67 -14.29 -8.88
N THR A 219 32.82 -13.46 -9.53
CA THR A 219 33.21 -12.70 -10.73
C THR A 219 33.77 -11.32 -10.35
N ALA A 220 34.45 -10.65 -11.29
CA ALA A 220 34.92 -9.27 -11.13
C ALA A 220 33.78 -8.27 -10.90
N ASP A 221 32.57 -8.59 -11.35
CA ASP A 221 31.40 -7.71 -11.25
C ASP A 221 30.66 -7.79 -9.90
N TRP A 222 30.95 -8.78 -9.07
CA TRP A 222 30.18 -9.08 -7.86
C TRP A 222 29.96 -7.87 -6.96
N ASN A 223 31.04 -7.15 -6.61
CA ASN A 223 30.92 -6.01 -5.69
C ASN A 223 30.03 -4.91 -6.25
N ARG A 224 30.11 -4.63 -7.55
CA ARG A 224 29.29 -3.64 -8.25
C ARG A 224 27.82 -4.07 -8.27
N ILE A 225 27.55 -5.32 -8.63
CA ILE A 225 26.20 -5.89 -8.69
C ILE A 225 25.58 -5.93 -7.29
N ARG A 226 26.32 -6.44 -6.29
CA ARG A 226 25.84 -6.47 -4.91
C ARG A 226 25.48 -5.08 -4.40
N ALA A 227 26.33 -4.09 -4.61
CA ALA A 227 26.07 -2.72 -4.21
C ALA A 227 24.82 -2.15 -4.90
N LYS A 228 24.59 -2.46 -6.19
CA LYS A 228 23.39 -2.08 -6.92
C LYS A 228 22.14 -2.69 -6.31
N VAL A 229 22.12 -3.99 -6.06
CA VAL A 229 20.98 -4.71 -5.46
C VAL A 229 20.65 -4.12 -4.10
N VAL A 230 21.64 -3.92 -3.23
CA VAL A 230 21.46 -3.34 -1.89
C VAL A 230 20.84 -1.93 -1.94
N ARG A 231 21.25 -1.09 -2.91
CA ARG A 231 20.65 0.24 -3.07
C ARG A 231 19.19 0.18 -3.54
N LYS A 232 18.87 -0.79 -4.41
CA LYS A 232 17.55 -0.88 -5.06
C LYS A 232 16.53 -1.64 -4.23
N ALA A 233 16.92 -2.72 -3.57
CA ALA A 233 15.98 -3.56 -2.82
C ALA A 233 15.53 -2.90 -1.52
N VAL A 234 14.20 -2.80 -1.34
CA VAL A 234 13.56 -2.43 -0.08
C VAL A 234 12.49 -3.48 0.21
N ILE A 235 12.69 -4.30 1.22
CA ILE A 235 11.74 -5.37 1.58
C ILE A 235 10.83 -4.88 2.70
N HIS A 236 9.52 -4.96 2.46
CA HIS A 236 8.46 -4.68 3.41
C HIS A 236 7.69 -5.97 3.69
N PRO A 237 8.00 -6.67 4.77
CA PRO A 237 7.36 -7.95 5.08
C PRO A 237 6.09 -7.80 5.92
N SER A 238 5.15 -8.71 5.72
CA SER A 238 4.12 -9.05 6.70
C SER A 238 4.64 -10.20 7.61
N GLY A 239 5.81 -9.99 8.20
CA GLY A 239 6.58 -10.97 8.96
C GLY A 239 7.46 -11.90 8.11
N ASP A 240 8.22 -12.77 8.78
CA ASP A 240 9.03 -13.82 8.13
C ASP A 240 8.28 -15.16 8.20
N GLN A 241 7.28 -15.31 7.32
CA GLN A 241 6.31 -16.40 7.40
C GLN A 241 6.86 -17.77 7.00
N ASP A 242 8.03 -17.83 6.36
CA ASP A 242 8.68 -19.06 5.87
C ASP A 242 10.13 -19.24 6.36
N ASP A 243 10.56 -18.44 7.34
CA ASP A 243 11.93 -18.35 7.88
C ASP A 243 13.01 -17.97 6.83
N THR A 244 12.64 -17.58 5.63
CA THR A 244 13.61 -17.33 4.55
C THR A 244 14.45 -16.09 4.82
N TYR A 245 13.90 -15.10 5.52
CA TYR A 245 14.68 -13.94 5.94
C TYR A 245 15.79 -14.36 6.90
N GLU A 246 15.48 -15.06 7.99
CA GLU A 246 16.46 -15.48 8.98
C GLU A 246 17.48 -16.48 8.41
N LYS A 247 17.03 -17.42 7.57
CA LYS A 247 17.88 -18.49 7.05
C LYS A 247 18.76 -18.09 5.86
N TYR A 248 18.31 -17.13 5.04
CA TYR A 248 19.01 -16.79 3.80
C TYR A 248 19.24 -15.27 3.62
N ILE A 249 18.20 -14.44 3.66
CA ILE A 249 18.34 -13.01 3.29
C ILE A 249 19.28 -12.30 4.26
N LYS A 250 19.03 -12.40 5.55
CA LYS A 250 19.81 -11.76 6.60
C LYS A 250 21.30 -12.16 6.61
N PRO A 251 21.69 -13.45 6.54
CA PRO A 251 23.08 -13.82 6.54
C PRO A 251 23.84 -13.50 5.25
N ASN A 252 23.20 -13.51 4.08
CA ASN A 252 23.86 -13.31 2.79
C ASN A 252 23.74 -11.87 2.26
N TRP A 253 22.66 -11.16 2.61
CA TRP A 253 22.33 -9.81 2.16
C TRP A 253 22.02 -8.85 3.33
N PRO A 254 22.86 -8.77 4.38
CA PRO A 254 22.56 -8.04 5.62
C PRO A 254 22.35 -6.53 5.42
N ASP A 255 22.84 -5.97 4.31
CA ASP A 255 22.78 -4.54 4.02
C ASP A 255 21.51 -4.15 3.25
N ILE A 256 20.66 -5.11 2.84
CA ILE A 256 19.35 -4.80 2.23
C ILE A 256 18.46 -4.12 3.26
N ARG A 257 17.78 -3.06 2.82
CA ARG A 257 16.79 -2.37 3.65
C ARG A 257 15.58 -3.27 3.89
N TYR A 258 15.50 -3.84 5.08
CA TYR A 258 14.40 -4.66 5.55
C TYR A 258 13.59 -3.84 6.55
N ARG A 259 12.36 -3.48 6.18
CA ARG A 259 11.56 -2.46 6.86
C ARG A 259 10.30 -3.05 7.47
N GLU A 260 10.39 -3.54 8.69
CA GLU A 260 9.22 -3.85 9.50
C GLU A 260 8.57 -2.56 9.99
N GLN A 261 7.25 -2.54 10.00
CA GLN A 261 6.46 -1.39 10.41
C GLN A 261 5.94 -1.55 11.84
N GLU A 262 5.77 -0.41 12.48
CA GLU A 262 5.18 -0.30 13.82
C GLU A 262 4.18 0.87 13.83
N GLY A 263 3.08 0.72 14.58
CA GLY A 263 2.06 1.77 14.66
C GLY A 263 1.30 2.00 13.35
N SER A 264 1.20 0.99 12.50
CA SER A 264 0.31 0.99 11.34
C SER A 264 -1.15 1.14 11.78
N ALA A 265 -1.97 1.77 10.94
CA ALA A 265 -3.41 1.67 11.08
C ALA A 265 -3.79 0.18 11.12
N PRO A 266 -4.63 -0.23 12.06
CA PRO A 266 -4.95 -1.64 12.23
C PRO A 266 -5.87 -2.12 11.11
N PHE A 267 -5.50 -3.24 10.48
CA PHE A 267 -6.28 -3.88 9.42
C PHE A 267 -6.34 -5.41 9.58
N SER A 268 -5.91 -5.96 10.73
CA SER A 268 -5.87 -7.41 10.98
C SER A 268 -7.26 -8.01 11.28
N TYR A 269 -7.33 -9.33 11.40
CA TYR A 269 -8.56 -10.11 11.57
C TYR A 269 -9.40 -9.79 12.84
N ASN A 270 -8.82 -9.17 13.86
CA ASN A 270 -9.48 -8.89 15.13
C ASN A 270 -9.60 -7.40 15.45
N VAL A 271 -9.50 -6.54 14.45
CA VAL A 271 -9.41 -5.08 14.64
C VAL A 271 -10.62 -4.49 15.36
N GLU A 272 -11.82 -5.01 15.15
CA GLU A 272 -13.04 -4.54 15.82
C GLU A 272 -12.92 -4.59 17.36
N TYR A 273 -12.10 -5.50 17.88
CA TYR A 273 -11.89 -5.67 19.33
C TYR A 273 -10.60 -5.05 19.85
N THR A 274 -9.66 -4.75 18.95
CA THR A 274 -8.32 -4.24 19.32
C THR A 274 -8.12 -2.76 19.09
N THR A 275 -9.08 -2.09 18.42
CA THR A 275 -9.12 -0.64 18.23
C THR A 275 -9.91 0.08 19.31
N SER A 276 -9.85 1.41 19.32
CA SER A 276 -10.74 2.23 20.15
C SER A 276 -12.21 2.02 19.78
N LEU A 277 -13.15 2.46 20.64
CA LEU A 277 -14.57 2.41 20.30
C LEU A 277 -14.92 3.27 19.08
N ALA A 278 -14.28 4.44 18.94
CA ALA A 278 -14.53 5.32 17.81
C ALA A 278 -14.00 4.71 16.50
N ASP A 279 -12.82 4.10 16.53
CA ASP A 279 -12.24 3.44 15.36
C ASP A 279 -12.98 2.14 14.99
N SER A 280 -13.50 1.39 15.95
CA SER A 280 -14.19 0.12 15.70
C SER A 280 -15.42 0.25 14.80
N GLN A 281 -16.04 1.44 14.71
CA GLN A 281 -17.17 1.71 13.81
C GLN A 281 -16.85 1.43 12.35
N TYR A 282 -15.60 1.58 11.91
CA TYR A 282 -15.16 1.36 10.53
C TYR A 282 -15.04 -0.11 10.13
N PHE A 283 -15.29 -1.04 11.06
CA PHE A 283 -15.16 -2.49 10.86
C PHE A 283 -16.48 -3.24 11.06
N THR A 284 -17.53 -2.54 11.47
CA THR A 284 -18.87 -3.12 11.66
C THR A 284 -19.49 -3.57 10.34
N LYS A 285 -20.47 -4.47 10.42
CA LYS A 285 -21.23 -4.93 9.24
C LYS A 285 -21.93 -3.79 8.51
N GLU A 286 -22.49 -2.81 9.27
CA GLU A 286 -23.20 -1.68 8.69
C GLU A 286 -22.25 -0.82 7.86
N TRP A 287 -21.08 -0.49 8.42
CA TRP A 287 -20.10 0.31 7.71
C TRP A 287 -19.52 -0.43 6.51
N THR A 288 -19.12 -1.70 6.69
CA THR A 288 -18.53 -2.53 5.64
C THR A 288 -19.52 -2.76 4.49
N GLN A 289 -20.79 -3.04 4.81
CA GLN A 289 -21.83 -3.20 3.79
C GLN A 289 -22.08 -1.90 3.03
N ALA A 290 -22.25 -0.79 3.73
CA ALA A 290 -22.58 0.49 3.10
C ALA A 290 -21.44 1.03 2.22
N ASN A 291 -20.18 0.80 2.59
CA ASN A 291 -19.03 1.46 1.99
C ASN A 291 -18.14 0.54 1.14
N VAL A 292 -18.21 -0.78 1.32
CA VAL A 292 -17.31 -1.74 0.68
C VAL A 292 -18.09 -2.83 -0.05
N SER A 293 -18.67 -3.80 0.67
CA SER A 293 -19.14 -5.07 0.07
C SER A 293 -20.34 -4.93 -0.88
N SER A 294 -21.15 -3.86 -0.77
CA SER A 294 -22.22 -3.56 -1.72
C SER A 294 -21.77 -2.71 -2.93
N ARG A 295 -20.49 -2.35 -3.00
CA ARG A 295 -19.97 -1.39 -3.96
C ARG A 295 -19.39 -2.06 -5.22
N GLY A 296 -20.28 -2.54 -6.08
CA GLY A 296 -19.93 -3.06 -7.41
C GLY A 296 -19.02 -4.29 -7.41
N PRO A 297 -18.32 -4.57 -8.51
CA PRO A 297 -17.54 -5.80 -8.68
C PRO A 297 -16.41 -5.99 -7.69
N LEU A 298 -15.66 -4.93 -7.36
CA LEU A 298 -14.60 -4.99 -6.36
C LEU A 298 -15.15 -5.23 -4.95
N GLY A 299 -16.27 -4.60 -4.61
CA GLY A 299 -16.94 -4.85 -3.33
C GLY A 299 -17.51 -6.28 -3.24
N ALA A 300 -18.02 -6.82 -4.33
CA ALA A 300 -18.50 -8.21 -4.39
C ALA A 300 -17.35 -9.23 -4.31
N PHE A 301 -16.16 -8.88 -4.76
CA PHE A 301 -14.95 -9.71 -4.61
C PHE A 301 -14.41 -9.66 -3.17
N TYR A 302 -14.46 -8.50 -2.52
CA TYR A 302 -13.98 -8.29 -1.16
C TYR A 302 -14.64 -9.24 -0.17
N ARG A 303 -13.83 -9.93 0.65
CA ARG A 303 -14.28 -10.96 1.59
C ARG A 303 -14.75 -10.32 2.90
N VAL A 304 -15.88 -10.80 3.41
CA VAL A 304 -16.48 -10.36 4.68
C VAL A 304 -16.89 -11.58 5.52
N TRP A 305 -17.04 -11.40 6.82
CA TRP A 305 -17.50 -12.46 7.70
C TRP A 305 -18.84 -13.04 7.26
N GLY A 306 -18.94 -14.36 7.26
CA GLY A 306 -20.18 -15.08 6.95
C GLY A 306 -20.64 -14.98 5.50
N ASP A 307 -19.73 -14.75 4.55
CA ASP A 307 -20.04 -14.57 3.12
C ASP A 307 -20.42 -15.86 2.40
N GLY A 308 -20.32 -17.02 3.05
CA GLY A 308 -20.68 -18.31 2.50
C GLY A 308 -19.64 -18.93 1.56
N ARG A 309 -18.46 -18.33 1.41
CA ARG A 309 -17.39 -18.79 0.51
C ARG A 309 -16.22 -19.35 1.29
N GLN A 310 -16.09 -20.67 1.38
CA GLN A 310 -14.88 -21.29 1.92
C GLN A 310 -13.76 -21.22 0.87
N MET A 311 -12.56 -20.86 1.26
CA MET A 311 -11.42 -20.73 0.35
C MET A 311 -10.98 -22.09 -0.20
N VAL A 312 -10.77 -23.06 0.69
CA VAL A 312 -10.46 -24.44 0.34
C VAL A 312 -11.44 -25.36 1.05
N LYS A 313 -12.16 -26.18 0.30
CA LYS A 313 -13.18 -27.07 0.85
C LYS A 313 -12.61 -27.99 1.93
N GLY A 314 -13.19 -27.91 3.13
CA GLY A 314 -12.80 -28.72 4.27
C GLY A 314 -11.64 -28.16 5.09
N ASP A 315 -11.15 -26.96 4.78
CA ASP A 315 -10.17 -26.26 5.58
C ASP A 315 -10.70 -26.02 7.00
N LYS A 316 -9.98 -26.55 7.99
CA LYS A 316 -10.32 -26.44 9.42
C LYS A 316 -10.02 -25.06 10.01
N PHE A 317 -9.19 -24.26 9.37
CA PHE A 317 -8.78 -22.92 9.82
C PHE A 317 -9.65 -21.82 9.21
N ASP A 318 -10.30 -22.10 8.07
CA ASP A 318 -11.21 -21.16 7.41
C ASP A 318 -12.67 -21.43 7.85
N TYR A 319 -13.06 -20.80 8.96
CA TYR A 319 -14.46 -20.76 9.45
C TYR A 319 -15.12 -19.39 9.17
N PHE A 320 -14.43 -18.47 8.55
CA PHE A 320 -14.85 -17.09 8.29
C PHE A 320 -16.09 -17.00 7.39
N TRP A 321 -16.29 -18.00 6.53
CA TRP A 321 -17.47 -18.09 5.65
C TRP A 321 -18.78 -18.41 6.37
N ILE A 322 -18.72 -18.86 7.63
CA ILE A 322 -19.85 -19.36 8.40
C ILE A 322 -20.47 -18.21 9.20
N ALA A 323 -21.78 -18.01 9.05
CA ALA A 323 -22.53 -17.02 9.81
C ALA A 323 -23.33 -17.63 10.96
N GLY A 324 -23.52 -16.84 12.03
CA GLY A 324 -24.48 -17.12 13.10
C GLY A 324 -24.08 -18.22 14.08
N LYS A 325 -22.81 -18.66 14.08
CA LYS A 325 -22.28 -19.63 15.04
C LYS A 325 -21.35 -18.95 16.06
N THR A 326 -21.36 -19.46 17.28
CA THR A 326 -20.39 -19.09 18.31
C THR A 326 -19.07 -19.83 18.11
N ALA A 327 -17.98 -19.33 18.68
CA ALA A 327 -16.70 -20.02 18.68
C ALA A 327 -16.79 -21.45 19.24
N ALA A 328 -17.58 -21.67 20.30
CA ALA A 328 -17.79 -22.99 20.88
C ALA A 328 -18.50 -23.96 19.91
N GLN A 329 -19.50 -23.48 19.17
CA GLN A 329 -20.19 -24.29 18.16
C GLN A 329 -19.26 -24.65 16.98
N LEU A 330 -18.45 -23.71 16.51
CA LEU A 330 -17.47 -23.97 15.47
C LEU A 330 -16.41 -24.99 15.91
N ARG A 331 -15.90 -24.91 17.14
CA ARG A 331 -14.99 -25.93 17.69
C ARG A 331 -15.63 -27.30 17.81
N ALA A 332 -16.91 -27.37 18.19
CA ALA A 332 -17.64 -28.63 18.24
C ALA A 332 -17.80 -29.29 16.85
N GLU A 333 -17.78 -28.50 15.79
CA GLU A 333 -17.78 -28.95 14.40
C GLU A 333 -16.37 -29.23 13.84
N GLY A 334 -15.35 -29.06 14.67
CA GLY A 334 -13.96 -29.42 14.36
C GLY A 334 -13.14 -28.30 13.73
N TYR A 335 -13.62 -27.05 13.75
CA TYR A 335 -12.81 -25.90 13.31
C TYR A 335 -11.81 -25.48 14.39
N VAL A 336 -10.66 -24.99 13.94
CA VAL A 336 -9.63 -24.36 14.77
C VAL A 336 -9.93 -22.86 14.85
N VAL A 337 -10.66 -22.46 15.89
CA VAL A 337 -11.08 -21.05 16.07
C VAL A 337 -9.98 -20.27 16.78
N TRP A 338 -9.27 -19.47 16.03
CA TRP A 338 -8.07 -18.74 16.47
C TRP A 338 -8.24 -17.22 16.57
N THR A 339 -9.33 -16.67 16.04
CA THR A 339 -9.70 -15.25 16.18
C THR A 339 -11.18 -15.12 16.55
N PRO A 340 -11.63 -14.03 17.18
CA PRO A 340 -13.02 -13.82 17.53
C PRO A 340 -13.97 -13.92 16.33
N VAL A 341 -15.15 -14.47 16.57
CA VAL A 341 -16.21 -14.57 15.56
C VAL A 341 -16.97 -13.24 15.51
N HIS A 342 -17.16 -12.73 14.29
CA HIS A 342 -17.85 -11.48 14.05
C HIS A 342 -19.25 -11.69 13.44
N GLU A 343 -20.05 -10.65 13.41
CA GLU A 343 -21.34 -10.67 12.72
C GLU A 343 -21.16 -10.84 11.20
N LYS A 344 -22.16 -11.46 10.59
CA LYS A 344 -22.20 -11.58 9.13
C LYS A 344 -22.12 -10.21 8.48
N GLY A 345 -21.20 -10.05 7.53
CA GLY A 345 -20.97 -8.81 6.78
C GLY A 345 -19.97 -7.84 7.42
N SER A 346 -19.45 -8.14 8.62
CA SER A 346 -18.37 -7.36 9.23
C SER A 346 -17.08 -7.47 8.41
N PHE A 347 -16.19 -6.50 8.61
CA PHE A 347 -14.82 -6.53 8.09
C PHE A 347 -14.13 -7.85 8.50
N LEU A 348 -13.43 -8.47 7.55
CA LEU A 348 -12.76 -9.74 7.82
C LEU A 348 -11.29 -9.55 8.19
N GLY A 349 -10.54 -8.85 7.35
CA GLY A 349 -9.11 -8.61 7.52
C GLY A 349 -8.48 -8.09 6.23
N GLU A 350 -7.41 -7.32 6.37
CA GLU A 350 -6.49 -6.83 5.35
C GLU A 350 -5.08 -6.78 5.96
N GLY A 351 -4.56 -7.91 6.45
CA GLY A 351 -3.33 -7.95 7.27
C GLY A 351 -2.11 -7.33 6.61
N ASP A 352 -2.03 -7.40 5.28
CA ASP A 352 -0.90 -6.95 4.49
C ASP A 352 -0.97 -5.47 4.07
N THR A 353 -2.14 -4.87 4.20
CA THR A 353 -2.38 -3.45 3.84
C THR A 353 -1.38 -2.52 4.52
N GLY A 354 -1.01 -2.79 5.77
CA GLY A 354 0.00 -2.02 6.50
C GLY A 354 1.31 -1.88 5.75
N THR A 355 1.73 -2.89 4.99
CA THR A 355 3.03 -2.91 4.31
C THR A 355 3.15 -1.86 3.21
N PHE A 356 2.07 -1.54 2.48
CA PHE A 356 2.14 -0.67 1.30
C PHE A 356 1.48 0.71 1.46
N VAL A 357 0.60 0.92 2.45
CA VAL A 357 -0.13 2.21 2.55
C VAL A 357 0.76 3.41 2.85
N ASN A 358 2.01 3.21 3.25
CA ASN A 358 3.02 4.26 3.31
C ASN A 358 3.49 4.75 1.93
N LEU A 359 3.21 4.01 0.86
CA LEU A 359 3.53 4.40 -0.52
C LEU A 359 2.46 5.30 -1.14
N ILE A 360 1.30 5.44 -0.51
CA ILE A 360 0.20 6.26 -1.01
C ILE A 360 0.62 7.73 -0.98
N ASP A 361 0.36 8.44 -2.10
CA ASP A 361 0.70 9.85 -2.28
C ASP A 361 -0.32 10.77 -1.60
N ASN A 362 -0.41 10.66 -0.28
CA ASN A 362 -1.31 11.44 0.55
C ASN A 362 -0.65 12.67 1.23
N GLY A 363 0.64 12.90 0.94
CA GLY A 363 1.43 14.01 1.48
C GLY A 363 2.23 13.70 2.74
N LEU A 364 2.08 12.50 3.33
CA LEU A 364 2.90 12.04 4.46
C LEU A 364 4.31 11.58 4.05
N ASP A 365 4.52 11.26 2.76
CA ASP A 365 5.80 10.82 2.20
C ASP A 365 6.41 9.61 2.94
N GLY A 366 5.58 8.69 3.42
CA GLY A 366 5.96 7.63 4.34
C GLY A 366 7.04 6.66 3.86
N TYR A 367 7.37 6.67 2.57
CA TYR A 367 8.34 5.77 1.94
C TYR A 367 9.71 6.42 1.66
N ARG A 368 9.82 7.75 1.71
CA ARG A 368 11.01 8.48 1.21
C ARG A 368 12.24 8.28 2.05
N ASP A 369 12.07 8.15 3.35
CA ASP A 369 13.16 8.02 4.29
C ASP A 369 12.75 7.19 5.50
N ASP A 370 13.69 6.53 6.19
CA ASP A 370 13.44 5.71 7.36
C ASP A 370 12.96 6.51 8.59
N SER A 371 13.17 7.84 8.58
CA SER A 371 12.64 8.76 9.59
C SER A 371 11.18 9.17 9.34
N PHE A 372 10.63 8.84 8.15
CA PHE A 372 9.25 9.11 7.82
C PHE A 372 8.33 7.98 8.28
N GLY A 373 7.04 8.24 8.23
CA GLY A 373 5.98 7.30 8.47
C GLY A 373 4.68 7.82 7.85
N GLY A 374 3.61 7.05 7.90
CA GLY A 374 2.33 7.40 7.30
C GLY A 374 1.21 6.49 7.80
N TRP A 375 0.23 6.20 6.96
CA TRP A 375 -0.89 5.32 7.31
C TRP A 375 -0.43 3.90 7.70
N GLY A 376 0.68 3.41 7.13
CA GLY A 376 1.34 2.18 7.51
C GLY A 376 2.25 2.28 8.74
N GLY A 377 2.11 3.32 9.54
CA GLY A 377 2.95 3.54 10.71
C GLY A 377 4.33 4.10 10.37
N TYR A 378 5.29 3.79 11.20
CA TYR A 378 6.70 4.16 11.07
C TYR A 378 7.58 2.92 11.13
N PHE A 379 8.83 3.01 10.67
CA PHE A 379 9.72 1.84 10.67
C PHE A 379 10.19 1.52 12.08
N ARG A 380 10.11 0.22 12.41
CA ARG A 380 10.52 -0.31 13.71
C ARG A 380 11.99 -0.02 13.99
N ARG A 381 12.26 0.55 15.15
CA ARG A 381 13.61 0.86 15.64
C ARG A 381 14.11 -0.16 16.66
N GLY A 382 13.22 -0.96 17.22
CA GLY A 382 13.50 -1.99 18.20
C GLY A 382 13.88 -3.35 17.58
N PRO A 383 13.96 -4.40 18.40
CA PRO A 383 14.20 -5.76 17.94
C PRO A 383 13.16 -6.17 16.88
N ARG A 384 13.64 -6.84 15.84
CA ARG A 384 12.76 -7.34 14.76
C ARG A 384 11.87 -8.46 15.27
N MET A 385 10.65 -8.50 14.73
CA MET A 385 9.77 -9.65 14.83
C MET A 385 10.14 -10.62 13.72
N THR A 386 10.90 -11.65 14.01
CA THR A 386 11.44 -12.58 13.00
C THR A 386 11.06 -14.02 13.29
N GLY A 387 10.94 -14.79 12.20
CA GLY A 387 10.71 -16.23 12.21
C GLY A 387 9.26 -16.67 12.38
N ALA A 388 9.00 -17.89 11.97
CA ALA A 388 7.66 -18.50 11.98
C ALA A 388 7.04 -18.59 13.39
N THR A 389 7.83 -18.54 14.44
CA THR A 389 7.38 -18.50 15.84
C THR A 389 6.62 -17.23 16.19
N MET A 390 6.81 -16.16 15.43
CA MET A 390 6.05 -14.90 15.56
C MET A 390 4.53 -15.13 15.46
N PHE A 391 4.11 -16.10 14.65
CA PHE A 391 2.72 -16.45 14.43
C PHE A 391 2.18 -17.50 15.42
N ALA A 392 2.98 -17.91 16.42
CA ALA A 392 2.53 -18.82 17.45
C ALA A 392 1.49 -18.14 18.34
N ILE A 393 0.24 -18.57 18.24
CA ILE A 393 -0.83 -18.12 19.12
C ILE A 393 -0.70 -18.90 20.44
N PRO A 394 -0.47 -18.23 21.59
CA PRO A 394 -0.42 -18.89 22.88
C PRO A 394 -1.75 -19.60 23.19
N ALA A 395 -1.70 -20.74 23.85
CA ALA A 395 -2.90 -21.53 24.18
C ALA A 395 -3.91 -20.77 25.07
N ASP A 396 -3.46 -19.83 25.89
CA ASP A 396 -4.30 -18.95 26.69
C ASP A 396 -4.96 -17.86 25.87
N ALA A 397 -4.30 -17.36 24.81
CA ALA A 397 -4.90 -16.41 23.88
C ALA A 397 -6.10 -17.02 23.12
N LEU A 398 -6.08 -18.34 22.83
CA LEU A 398 -7.22 -19.05 22.25
C LEU A 398 -8.48 -19.01 23.16
N LYS A 399 -8.31 -18.92 24.47
CA LYS A 399 -9.43 -18.78 25.42
C LYS A 399 -10.07 -17.39 25.36
N ALA A 400 -9.30 -16.36 25.07
CA ALA A 400 -9.79 -14.99 24.94
C ALA A 400 -10.68 -14.80 23.70
N VAL A 401 -10.60 -15.71 22.73
CA VAL A 401 -11.41 -15.69 21.50
C VAL A 401 -12.91 -15.85 21.78
N ASP A 402 -13.29 -16.53 22.85
CA ASP A 402 -14.71 -16.81 23.16
C ASP A 402 -15.49 -15.58 23.64
N ASN A 403 -14.80 -14.63 24.25
CA ASN A 403 -15.42 -13.39 24.74
C ASN A 403 -14.39 -12.26 24.75
N PRO A 404 -14.02 -11.76 23.57
CA PRO A 404 -12.99 -10.74 23.48
C PRO A 404 -13.48 -9.44 24.09
N PRO A 405 -12.73 -8.86 25.06
CA PRO A 405 -13.09 -7.55 25.59
C PRO A 405 -12.89 -6.48 24.51
N ARG A 406 -13.90 -5.62 24.32
CA ARG A 406 -13.70 -4.41 23.51
C ARG A 406 -12.71 -3.49 24.23
N ASN A 407 -11.75 -2.96 23.48
CA ASN A 407 -10.71 -2.10 24.05
C ASN A 407 -11.23 -0.65 24.22
N THR A 408 -11.93 -0.41 25.33
CA THR A 408 -12.54 0.90 25.64
C THR A 408 -11.54 1.97 26.08
N THR A 409 -10.29 1.59 26.34
CA THR A 409 -9.24 2.51 26.84
C THR A 409 -8.20 2.88 25.79
N LYS A 410 -8.27 2.30 24.60
CA LYS A 410 -7.32 2.58 23.53
C LYS A 410 -7.64 3.92 22.87
N GLU A 411 -6.60 4.70 22.64
CA GLU A 411 -6.70 5.94 21.87
C GLU A 411 -7.04 5.66 20.41
N ASP A 412 -7.71 6.61 19.75
CA ASP A 412 -7.98 6.56 18.32
C ASP A 412 -6.65 6.57 17.55
N HIS A 413 -6.60 5.78 16.49
CA HIS A 413 -5.42 5.77 15.63
C HIS A 413 -5.42 7.06 14.76
N PRO A 414 -4.30 7.80 14.70
CA PRO A 414 -4.28 9.14 14.09
C PRO A 414 -4.69 9.17 12.61
N PHE A 415 -4.61 8.05 11.91
CA PHE A 415 -4.87 7.99 10.48
C PHE A 415 -6.01 7.04 10.08
N LEU A 416 -6.52 6.18 10.96
CA LEU A 416 -7.46 5.13 10.57
C LEU A 416 -8.74 5.70 9.98
N ALA A 417 -9.35 6.66 10.63
CA ALA A 417 -10.59 7.29 10.15
C ALA A 417 -10.40 7.89 8.75
N ALA A 418 -9.28 8.57 8.51
CA ALA A 418 -8.95 9.14 7.20
C ALA A 418 -8.73 8.05 6.15
N ALA A 419 -7.97 6.99 6.47
CA ALA A 419 -7.71 5.87 5.56
C ALA A 419 -8.98 5.11 5.17
N GLN A 420 -9.90 4.91 6.13
CA GLN A 420 -11.17 4.22 5.86
C GLN A 420 -12.14 5.09 5.05
N ARG A 421 -12.23 6.39 5.33
CA ARG A 421 -13.05 7.30 4.52
C ARG A 421 -12.54 7.44 3.08
N ASP A 422 -11.22 7.52 2.90
CA ASP A 422 -10.60 7.54 1.56
C ASP A 422 -10.88 6.23 0.80
N PHE A 423 -10.77 5.08 1.47
CA PHE A 423 -11.12 3.79 0.89
C PHE A 423 -12.60 3.72 0.46
N ALA A 424 -13.52 4.19 1.30
CA ALA A 424 -14.94 4.30 0.96
C ALA A 424 -15.17 5.19 -0.26
N ALA A 425 -14.48 6.34 -0.36
CA ALA A 425 -14.59 7.23 -1.53
C ALA A 425 -14.11 6.53 -2.81
N ARG A 426 -13.01 5.76 -2.76
CA ARG A 426 -12.53 5.01 -3.93
C ARG A 426 -13.50 3.92 -4.37
N PHE A 427 -14.27 3.32 -3.47
CA PHE A 427 -15.38 2.44 -3.85
C PHE A 427 -16.55 3.21 -4.49
N VAL A 428 -16.81 4.44 -4.09
CA VAL A 428 -17.77 5.31 -4.81
C VAL A 428 -17.23 5.55 -6.22
N TRP A 429 -15.95 5.89 -6.39
CA TRP A 429 -15.34 6.04 -7.73
C TRP A 429 -15.45 4.79 -8.59
N ALA A 430 -15.25 3.60 -8.00
CA ALA A 430 -15.36 2.32 -8.70
C ALA A 430 -16.78 2.03 -9.25
N THR A 431 -17.81 2.69 -8.71
CA THR A 431 -19.22 2.46 -9.06
C THR A 431 -19.91 3.64 -9.74
N THR A 432 -19.24 4.78 -9.88
CA THR A 432 -19.84 6.04 -10.37
C THR A 432 -19.06 6.56 -11.58
N PRO A 433 -19.68 6.59 -12.79
CA PRO A 433 -19.05 7.17 -13.98
C PRO A 433 -19.15 8.71 -14.03
N ASP A 434 -19.83 9.32 -13.10
CA ASP A 434 -20.09 10.76 -13.03
C ASP A 434 -19.22 11.38 -11.92
N ARG A 435 -18.22 12.15 -12.34
CA ARG A 435 -17.27 12.78 -11.45
C ARG A 435 -17.96 13.66 -10.38
N ALA A 436 -18.98 14.40 -10.76
CA ALA A 436 -19.68 15.32 -9.86
C ALA A 436 -20.47 14.62 -8.73
N LYS A 437 -20.62 13.29 -8.79
CA LYS A 437 -21.33 12.50 -7.77
C LYS A 437 -20.39 11.83 -6.76
N ALA A 438 -19.10 12.13 -6.82
CA ALA A 438 -18.11 11.60 -5.91
C ALA A 438 -17.25 12.72 -5.35
N ASN A 439 -16.82 12.58 -4.10
CA ASN A 439 -15.87 13.50 -3.49
C ASN A 439 -14.45 13.14 -3.87
N HIS A 440 -13.59 14.14 -4.05
CA HIS A 440 -12.17 13.99 -4.36
C HIS A 440 -11.33 14.71 -3.29
N PRO A 441 -10.12 14.18 -2.99
CA PRO A 441 -9.36 14.68 -1.87
C PRO A 441 -8.81 16.10 -2.11
N PRO A 442 -8.66 16.90 -1.03
CA PRO A 442 -8.01 18.19 -1.12
C PRO A 442 -6.53 18.06 -1.50
N VAL A 443 -5.95 19.13 -1.97
CA VAL A 443 -4.54 19.22 -2.32
C VAL A 443 -3.83 20.12 -1.32
N LEU A 444 -2.90 19.55 -0.55
CA LEU A 444 -2.04 20.30 0.37
C LEU A 444 -0.63 20.40 -0.18
N ARG A 445 -0.05 21.61 -0.14
CA ARG A 445 1.33 21.87 -0.57
C ARG A 445 2.10 22.61 0.51
N ALA A 446 3.19 22.02 0.95
CA ALA A 446 4.14 22.70 1.85
C ALA A 446 4.70 23.95 1.18
N GLN A 447 4.77 25.05 1.92
CA GLN A 447 5.43 26.27 1.53
C GLN A 447 6.85 26.27 2.13
N GLY A 448 7.80 25.74 1.35
CA GLY A 448 9.19 25.58 1.79
C GLY A 448 9.63 24.12 1.95
N ALA A 449 10.77 23.91 2.58
CA ALA A 449 11.36 22.59 2.75
C ALA A 449 10.58 21.73 3.76
N LYS A 450 10.36 20.47 3.43
CA LYS A 450 9.77 19.47 4.33
C LYS A 450 10.81 18.82 5.25
N LEU A 451 12.09 18.79 4.82
CA LEU A 451 13.22 18.35 5.62
C LEU A 451 13.95 19.59 6.11
N ILE A 452 14.00 19.78 7.42
CA ILE A 452 14.51 20.99 8.08
C ILE A 452 15.60 20.58 9.05
N SER A 453 16.71 21.32 9.05
CA SER A 453 17.75 21.22 10.07
C SER A 453 17.68 22.47 10.95
N ALA A 454 17.59 22.31 12.27
CA ALA A 454 17.42 23.43 13.19
C ALA A 454 18.10 23.16 14.54
N LYS A 455 18.59 24.21 15.21
CA LYS A 455 19.25 24.10 16.51
C LYS A 455 18.24 24.17 17.66
N ALA A 456 18.61 23.61 18.80
CA ALA A 456 17.86 23.81 20.05
C ALA A 456 17.70 25.33 20.34
N GLY A 457 16.47 25.73 20.70
CA GLY A 457 16.08 27.13 20.91
C GLY A 457 15.69 27.90 19.65
N GLU A 458 15.92 27.38 18.47
CA GLU A 458 15.53 28.01 17.20
C GLU A 458 13.99 27.94 16.98
N THR A 459 13.44 29.02 16.42
CA THR A 459 12.02 29.09 16.05
C THR A 459 11.86 28.74 14.59
N ILE A 460 11.08 27.71 14.34
CA ILE A 460 10.72 27.23 12.99
C ILE A 460 9.30 27.69 12.65
N ARG A 461 9.15 28.27 11.45
CA ARG A 461 7.84 28.62 10.87
C ARG A 461 7.49 27.66 9.77
N LEU A 462 6.27 27.11 9.82
CA LEU A 462 5.73 26.16 8.86
C LEU A 462 4.48 26.73 8.22
N ALA A 463 4.33 26.54 6.92
CA ALA A 463 3.16 27.00 6.18
C ALA A 463 2.77 26.00 5.08
N VAL A 464 1.49 25.96 4.77
CA VAL A 464 0.92 25.16 3.68
C VAL A 464 -0.10 25.99 2.90
N SER A 465 -0.33 25.63 1.65
CA SER A 465 -1.52 26.02 0.92
C SER A 465 -2.45 24.81 0.77
N ALA A 466 -3.75 25.06 0.85
CA ALA A 466 -4.79 24.04 0.64
C ALA A 466 -5.74 24.51 -0.45
N SER A 467 -6.16 23.59 -1.29
CA SER A 467 -7.24 23.78 -2.29
C SER A 467 -8.01 22.48 -2.43
N ASP A 468 -9.22 22.56 -2.97
CA ASP A 468 -10.06 21.39 -3.20
C ASP A 468 -10.55 21.36 -4.64
N PRO A 469 -10.50 20.18 -5.33
CA PRO A 469 -10.91 20.07 -6.73
C PRO A 469 -12.43 20.12 -6.93
N ASP A 470 -13.22 19.92 -5.87
CA ASP A 470 -14.67 19.96 -5.88
C ASP A 470 -15.20 21.25 -5.21
N ASP A 471 -14.32 22.26 -5.00
CA ASP A 471 -14.59 23.53 -4.33
C ASP A 471 -15.06 23.39 -2.87
N ASN A 472 -14.75 22.27 -2.22
CA ASN A 472 -15.04 22.04 -0.81
C ASN A 472 -14.17 22.92 0.10
N THR A 473 -14.71 23.27 1.26
CA THR A 473 -13.94 23.96 2.30
C THR A 473 -13.00 22.97 2.98
N VAL A 474 -11.72 23.33 3.08
CA VAL A 474 -10.69 22.50 3.73
C VAL A 474 -10.41 23.04 5.13
N ALA A 475 -10.71 22.23 6.15
CA ALA A 475 -10.37 22.51 7.54
C ALA A 475 -8.94 22.06 7.83
N MET A 476 -8.13 22.98 8.37
CA MET A 476 -6.70 22.72 8.65
C MET A 476 -6.46 22.45 10.12
N ARG A 477 -5.61 21.43 10.39
CA ARG A 477 -5.13 21.08 11.71
C ARG A 477 -3.63 20.84 11.68
N TRP A 478 -2.91 21.27 12.75
CA TRP A 478 -1.49 21.00 12.96
C TRP A 478 -1.27 20.21 14.23
N TRP A 479 -0.38 19.21 14.18
CA TRP A 479 -0.08 18.39 15.34
C TRP A 479 1.32 17.78 15.28
N HIS A 480 1.84 17.44 16.46
CA HIS A 480 3.12 16.76 16.61
C HIS A 480 2.93 15.24 16.64
N TRP A 481 3.53 14.52 15.69
CA TRP A 481 3.54 13.07 15.68
C TRP A 481 4.75 12.52 16.42
N ALA A 482 4.71 12.54 17.75
CA ALA A 482 5.81 12.17 18.63
C ALA A 482 6.33 10.74 18.39
N LYS A 483 5.42 9.78 18.17
CA LYS A 483 5.78 8.36 17.99
C LYS A 483 6.64 8.10 16.75
N ALA A 484 6.49 8.87 15.69
CA ALA A 484 7.28 8.73 14.47
C ALA A 484 8.64 9.45 14.56
N GLY A 485 8.76 10.48 15.40
CA GLY A 485 10.02 11.14 15.72
C GLY A 485 10.90 10.34 16.69
N THR A 486 12.12 10.83 16.95
CA THR A 486 13.02 10.30 17.99
C THR A 486 13.12 11.19 19.22
N PHE A 487 12.62 12.42 19.14
CA PHE A 487 12.47 13.30 20.29
C PHE A 487 11.25 12.89 21.11
N GLU A 488 11.47 12.48 22.35
CA GLU A 488 10.42 11.95 23.24
C GLU A 488 9.60 13.03 23.96
N GLY A 489 9.99 14.30 23.83
CA GLY A 489 9.32 15.41 24.50
C GLY A 489 8.10 15.93 23.75
N THR A 490 7.36 16.83 24.40
CA THR A 490 6.21 17.52 23.81
C THR A 490 6.65 18.75 23.03
N ILE A 491 6.04 18.98 21.86
CA ILE A 491 6.23 20.18 21.05
C ILE A 491 4.96 21.04 21.15
N GLY A 492 5.13 22.27 21.64
CA GLY A 492 4.09 23.30 21.58
C GLY A 492 4.07 23.99 20.21
N LEU A 493 2.90 24.06 19.60
CA LEU A 493 2.68 24.81 18.36
C LEU A 493 2.04 26.15 18.68
N SER A 494 2.41 27.21 17.94
CA SER A 494 1.84 28.56 18.13
C SER A 494 0.34 28.59 17.83
N GLN A 495 -0.10 27.75 16.91
CA GLN A 495 -1.53 27.49 16.60
C GLN A 495 -1.70 26.10 15.99
N GLU A 496 -2.84 25.50 16.25
CA GLU A 496 -3.19 24.14 15.79
C GLU A 496 -4.17 24.16 14.62
N SER A 497 -4.52 25.32 14.10
CA SER A 497 -5.44 25.50 12.96
C SER A 497 -4.94 26.58 12.00
N GLY A 498 -5.54 26.63 10.80
CA GLY A 498 -5.14 27.56 9.74
C GLY A 498 -3.92 27.08 8.94
N ASN A 499 -3.47 27.92 8.01
CA ASN A 499 -2.48 27.55 7.00
C ASN A 499 -1.00 27.66 7.45
N ASN A 500 -0.75 28.11 8.66
CA ASN A 500 0.61 28.26 9.18
C ASN A 500 0.67 27.98 10.68
N THR A 501 1.86 27.61 11.15
CA THR A 501 2.18 27.49 12.56
C THR A 501 3.65 27.77 12.79
N SER A 502 4.05 27.88 14.06
CA SER A 502 5.46 27.91 14.44
C SER A 502 5.69 27.10 15.70
N LEU A 503 6.92 26.64 15.88
CA LEU A 503 7.38 25.94 17.08
C LEU A 503 8.78 26.41 17.44
N VAL A 504 9.12 26.24 18.70
CA VAL A 504 10.52 26.44 19.19
C VAL A 504 11.10 25.05 19.43
N ILE A 505 12.28 24.78 18.89
CA ILE A 505 12.99 23.52 19.16
C ILE A 505 13.36 23.49 20.64
N PRO A 506 12.90 22.49 21.41
CA PRO A 506 13.18 22.45 22.85
C PRO A 506 14.66 22.43 23.17
N ALA A 507 15.06 23.16 24.24
CA ALA A 507 16.43 23.17 24.71
C ALA A 507 16.95 21.78 25.15
N SER A 508 16.02 20.85 25.46
CA SER A 508 16.33 19.46 25.81
C SER A 508 16.55 18.56 24.60
N ALA A 509 16.22 19.01 23.38
CA ALA A 509 16.40 18.23 22.17
C ALA A 509 17.88 18.09 21.81
N ARG A 510 18.31 16.91 21.48
CA ARG A 510 19.71 16.55 21.23
C ARG A 510 20.00 16.52 19.73
N PRO A 511 21.24 16.84 19.31
CA PRO A 511 21.65 16.69 17.92
C PRO A 511 21.35 15.26 17.37
N GLY A 512 20.77 15.22 16.17
CA GLY A 512 20.35 13.99 15.51
C GLY A 512 18.95 13.50 15.85
N GLU A 513 18.30 14.02 16.91
CA GLU A 513 16.89 13.72 17.17
C GLU A 513 15.99 14.34 16.10
N THR A 514 14.87 13.66 15.83
CA THR A 514 13.88 14.09 14.83
C THR A 514 12.54 14.42 15.47
N ILE A 515 11.93 15.51 14.98
CA ILE A 515 10.60 15.99 15.37
C ILE A 515 9.72 15.98 14.12
N GLN A 516 8.56 15.34 14.17
CA GLN A 516 7.64 15.30 13.03
C GLN A 516 6.39 16.14 13.28
N ILE A 517 6.18 17.14 12.43
CA ILE A 517 5.00 18.01 12.48
C ILE A 517 4.14 17.72 11.25
N VAL A 518 2.85 17.48 11.48
CA VAL A 518 1.88 17.17 10.44
C VAL A 518 0.88 18.31 10.30
N ALA A 519 0.77 18.84 9.08
CA ALA A 519 -0.37 19.62 8.65
C ALA A 519 -1.38 18.66 8.02
N GLU A 520 -2.59 18.68 8.51
CA GLU A 520 -3.71 17.86 8.06
C GLU A 520 -4.81 18.76 7.53
N GLY A 521 -5.25 18.53 6.31
CA GLY A 521 -6.36 19.25 5.68
C GLY A 521 -7.47 18.27 5.34
N THR A 522 -8.65 18.50 5.92
CA THR A 522 -9.84 17.67 5.68
C THR A 522 -10.92 18.50 5.02
N ASP A 523 -11.45 18.03 3.88
CA ASP A 523 -12.56 18.67 3.19
C ASP A 523 -13.90 18.42 3.91
N ASN A 524 -14.95 19.14 3.48
CA ASN A 524 -16.32 18.94 3.96
C ASN A 524 -17.21 18.17 2.97
N GLY A 525 -16.60 17.42 2.04
CA GLY A 525 -17.29 16.53 1.12
C GLY A 525 -17.84 15.27 1.79
N THR A 526 -18.41 14.36 1.00
CA THR A 526 -18.97 13.10 1.53
C THR A 526 -18.48 11.88 0.74
N PRO A 527 -17.71 10.99 1.39
CA PRO A 527 -17.13 11.13 2.74
C PRO A 527 -16.09 12.25 2.78
N ALA A 528 -15.86 12.86 3.95
CA ALA A 528 -14.81 13.86 4.12
C ALA A 528 -13.42 13.24 3.94
N LEU A 529 -12.61 13.81 3.06
CA LEU A 529 -11.31 13.28 2.68
C LEU A 529 -10.17 14.13 3.23
N THR A 530 -9.05 13.48 3.52
CA THR A 530 -7.92 14.10 4.20
C THR A 530 -6.64 13.94 3.39
N ARG A 531 -5.85 15.00 3.30
CA ARG A 531 -4.48 15.02 2.79
C ARG A 531 -3.57 15.75 3.75
N TYR A 532 -2.27 15.58 3.56
CA TYR A 532 -1.29 16.02 4.54
C TYR A 532 -0.15 16.81 3.89
N ALA A 533 0.56 17.56 4.72
CA ALA A 533 1.92 17.98 4.47
C ALA A 533 2.71 17.73 5.75
N LYS A 534 3.71 16.86 5.68
CA LYS A 534 4.52 16.50 6.85
C LYS A 534 5.90 17.11 6.77
N PHE A 535 6.35 17.67 7.89
CA PHE A 535 7.66 18.26 8.09
C PHE A 535 8.46 17.43 9.08
N VAL A 536 9.69 17.08 8.70
CA VAL A 536 10.64 16.38 9.57
C VAL A 536 11.79 17.34 9.90
N ILE A 537 11.91 17.65 11.17
CA ILE A 537 12.95 18.55 11.68
C ILE A 537 14.01 17.70 12.36
N THR A 538 15.24 17.76 11.87
CA THR A 538 16.41 17.14 12.51
C THR A 538 17.13 18.17 13.34
N VAL A 539 17.36 17.87 14.62
CA VAL A 539 18.09 18.76 15.52
C VAL A 539 19.56 18.82 15.11
N ALA A 540 20.06 20.03 14.82
CA ALA A 540 21.44 20.28 14.43
C ALA A 540 22.35 20.44 15.64
N ASN A 541 23.70 20.31 15.42
CA ASN A 541 24.75 20.60 16.41
C ASN A 541 24.80 22.07 16.82
#